data_4bb8f42d7c17f64d1100303a0943cda4
#
_entry.id   4bb8f42d7c17f64d1100303a0943cda4
#
_cell.length_a   1.000
_cell.length_b   1.000
_cell.length_c   1.000
_cell.angle_alpha   90.00
_cell.angle_beta   90.00
_cell.angle_gamma   90.00
#
_symmetry.space_group_name_H-M   'P 1'
#
loop_
_entity.id
_entity.type
_entity.pdbx_description
1 polymer ?
#
loop_
_entity_poly.entity_id
_entity_poly.type
_entity_poly.pdbx_seq_one_letter_code
_entity_poly.pdbx_strand_id
1 'polypeptide(L)' 'MDTGAVAELKAALVGVGLPADKARLLEYAVQQRVEPQQLEALQSLSDREFQSLDDVADELLHVQPG' A
#
# COMPACT_ATOMS: atom_id res chain seq x y z
N MET A 1 1.17 -11.55 1.82
CA MET A 1 -0.16 -10.97 1.62
C MET A 1 -0.78 -11.58 0.39
N ASP A 2 -2.03 -11.98 0.45
CA ASP A 2 -2.63 -12.63 -0.69
C ASP A 2 -3.13 -11.62 -1.72
N THR A 3 -3.45 -12.10 -2.91
CA THR A 3 -3.85 -11.24 -4.03
C THR A 3 -5.13 -10.45 -3.72
N GLY A 4 -6.08 -11.07 -3.01
CA GLY A 4 -7.32 -10.41 -2.65
C GLY A 4 -7.10 -9.23 -1.73
N ALA A 5 -6.23 -9.39 -0.73
CA ALA A 5 -5.92 -8.32 0.21
C ALA A 5 -5.18 -7.17 -0.50
N VAL A 6 -4.30 -7.51 -1.43
CA VAL A 6 -3.59 -6.50 -2.22
C VAL A 6 -4.57 -5.72 -3.09
N ALA A 7 -5.52 -6.41 -3.72
CA ALA A 7 -6.52 -5.75 -4.55
C ALA A 7 -7.39 -4.80 -3.73
N GLU A 8 -7.78 -5.22 -2.53
CA GLU A 8 -8.54 -4.35 -1.63
C GLU A 8 -7.76 -3.12 -1.23
N LEU A 9 -6.48 -3.30 -0.94
CA LEU A 9 -5.62 -2.19 -0.55
C LEU A 9 -5.44 -1.21 -1.72
N LYS A 10 -5.26 -1.73 -2.94
CA LYS A 10 -5.20 -0.88 -4.13
C LYS A 10 -6.47 -0.04 -4.26
N ALA A 11 -7.62 -0.67 -4.08
CA ALA A 11 -8.89 0.03 -4.17
C ALA A 11 -9.00 1.15 -3.13
N ALA A 12 -8.51 0.88 -1.92
CA ALA A 12 -8.53 1.87 -0.86
C ALA A 12 -7.59 3.05 -1.15
N LEU A 13 -6.55 2.82 -1.91
CA LEU A 13 -5.56 3.86 -2.22
C LEU A 13 -5.87 4.66 -3.49
N VAL A 14 -6.93 4.31 -4.19
CA VAL A 14 -7.36 5.09 -5.36
C VAL A 14 -7.64 6.52 -4.93
N GLY A 15 -6.99 7.47 -5.58
CA GLY A 15 -7.16 8.88 -5.24
C GLY A 15 -6.07 9.46 -4.38
N VAL A 16 -5.09 8.65 -3.98
CA VAL A 16 -4.01 9.13 -3.09
C VAL A 16 -3.15 10.24 -3.74
N GLY A 17 -3.18 10.35 -5.04
CA GLY A 17 -2.34 11.34 -5.73
C GLY A 17 -0.92 10.83 -5.90
N LEU A 18 -0.63 10.30 -7.07
CA LEU A 18 0.69 9.74 -7.37
C LEU A 18 1.50 10.73 -8.19
N PRO A 19 2.81 10.70 -8.07
CA PRO A 19 3.58 9.78 -7.22
C PRO A 19 3.43 10.07 -5.73
N ALA A 20 3.57 9.05 -4.93
CA ALA A 20 3.45 9.17 -3.48
C ALA A 20 4.49 8.27 -2.81
N ASP A 21 5.04 8.73 -1.69
CA ASP A 21 5.98 7.92 -0.94
C ASP A 21 5.26 7.09 0.11
N LYS A 22 6.02 6.25 0.82
CA LYS A 22 5.47 5.38 1.85
C LYS A 22 4.67 6.16 2.90
N ALA A 23 5.22 7.29 3.35
CA ALA A 23 4.56 8.08 4.39
C ALA A 23 3.20 8.59 3.91
N ARG A 24 3.13 9.03 2.66
CA ARG A 24 1.89 9.51 2.08
C ARG A 24 0.87 8.40 1.94
N LEU A 25 1.33 7.21 1.52
CA LEU A 25 0.45 6.06 1.39
C LEU A 25 -0.13 5.67 2.74
N LEU A 26 0.71 5.66 3.78
CA LEU A 26 0.24 5.34 5.13
C LEU A 26 -0.77 6.36 5.64
N GLU A 27 -0.48 7.64 5.43
CA GLU A 27 -1.38 8.69 5.87
C GLU A 27 -2.74 8.57 5.19
N TYR A 28 -2.73 8.35 3.87
CA TYR A 28 -3.97 8.20 3.13
C TYR A 28 -4.75 6.97 3.59
N ALA A 29 -4.05 5.86 3.82
CA ALA A 29 -4.68 4.63 4.27
C ALA A 29 -5.36 4.81 5.63
N VAL A 30 -4.72 5.53 6.53
CA VAL A 30 -5.32 5.84 7.83
C VAL A 30 -6.61 6.63 7.64
N GLN A 31 -6.61 7.59 6.73
CA GLN A 31 -7.81 8.38 6.44
C GLN A 31 -8.91 7.53 5.85
N GLN A 32 -8.56 6.50 5.08
CA GLN A 32 -9.53 5.59 4.49
C GLN A 32 -9.97 4.50 5.45
N ARG A 33 -9.39 4.46 6.65
CA ARG A 33 -9.72 3.50 7.69
C ARG A 33 -9.54 2.05 7.25
N VAL A 34 -8.44 1.79 6.55
CA VAL A 34 -8.12 0.42 6.15
C VAL A 34 -7.82 -0.41 7.40
N GLU A 35 -7.90 -1.72 7.26
CA GLU A 35 -7.68 -2.61 8.39
C GLU A 35 -6.24 -2.55 8.89
N PRO A 36 -6.01 -2.81 10.20
CA PRO A 36 -4.66 -2.75 10.76
C PRO A 36 -3.66 -3.62 10.02
N GLN A 37 -4.07 -4.79 9.56
CA GLN A 37 -3.17 -5.68 8.83
C GLN A 37 -2.74 -5.05 7.50
N GLN A 38 -3.60 -4.25 6.90
CA GLN A 38 -3.27 -3.55 5.68
C GLN A 38 -2.27 -2.42 5.94
N LEU A 39 -2.42 -1.74 7.07
CA LEU A 39 -1.46 -0.73 7.47
C LEU A 39 -0.09 -1.34 7.71
N GLU A 40 -0.05 -2.51 8.35
CA GLU A 40 1.21 -3.22 8.58
C GLU A 40 1.87 -3.58 7.26
N ALA A 41 1.07 -4.02 6.28
CA ALA A 41 1.60 -4.34 4.96
C ALA A 41 2.23 -3.11 4.32
N LEU A 42 1.58 -1.96 4.42
CA LEU A 42 2.13 -0.72 3.88
C LEU A 42 3.42 -0.32 4.60
N GLN A 43 3.50 -0.58 5.90
CA GLN A 43 4.71 -0.30 6.66
C GLN A 43 5.89 -1.14 6.20
N SER A 44 5.62 -2.27 5.55
CA SER A 44 6.66 -3.14 5.02
C SER A 44 7.24 -2.64 3.70
N LEU A 45 6.62 -1.64 3.09
CA LEU A 45 7.10 -1.10 1.83
C LEU A 45 8.45 -0.41 2.00
N SER A 46 9.23 -0.40 0.93
CA SER A 46 10.47 0.34 0.90
C SER A 46 10.18 1.83 1.04
N ASP A 47 11.09 2.56 1.68
CA ASP A 47 10.94 4.00 1.86
C ASP A 47 11.39 4.70 0.59
N ARG A 48 10.52 4.68 -0.42
CA ARG A 48 10.77 5.29 -1.72
C ARG A 48 9.47 5.83 -2.28
N GLU A 49 9.58 6.51 -3.41
CA GLU A 49 8.41 7.06 -4.10
C GLU A 49 7.83 6.01 -5.03
N PHE A 50 6.51 5.89 -5.02
CA PHE A 50 5.79 4.94 -5.87
C PHE A 50 5.05 5.73 -6.95
N GLN A 51 5.21 5.29 -8.19
CA GLN A 51 4.68 6.00 -9.34
C GLN A 51 3.24 5.63 -9.67
N SER A 52 2.81 4.45 -9.24
CA SER A 52 1.46 3.96 -9.53
C SER A 52 1.02 3.00 -8.44
N LEU A 53 -0.29 2.72 -8.41
CA LEU A 53 -0.80 1.72 -7.48
C LEU A 53 -0.30 0.32 -7.86
N ASP A 54 -0.08 0.07 -9.14
CA ASP A 54 0.51 -1.19 -9.57
C ASP A 54 1.92 -1.37 -9.01
N ASP A 55 2.67 -0.28 -8.91
CA ASP A 55 4.00 -0.30 -8.32
C ASP A 55 3.92 -0.69 -6.85
N VAL A 56 2.97 -0.14 -6.12
CA VAL A 56 2.73 -0.49 -4.72
C VAL A 56 2.33 -1.97 -4.62
N ALA A 57 1.38 -2.39 -5.43
CA ALA A 57 0.91 -3.77 -5.40
C ALA A 57 2.02 -4.76 -5.73
N ASP A 58 2.85 -4.43 -6.69
CA ASP A 58 3.96 -5.28 -7.10
C ASP A 58 4.91 -5.51 -5.92
N GLU A 59 5.25 -4.45 -5.21
CA GLU A 59 6.13 -4.59 -4.05
C GLU A 59 5.46 -5.38 -2.94
N LEU A 60 4.18 -5.15 -2.69
CA LEU A 60 3.45 -5.89 -1.67
C LEU A 60 3.41 -7.38 -1.96
N LEU A 61 3.28 -7.75 -3.23
CA LEU A 61 3.26 -9.14 -3.62
C LEU A 61 4.63 -9.80 -3.46
N HIS A 62 5.69 -9.01 -3.52
CA HIS A 62 7.05 -9.52 -3.38
C HIS A 62 7.56 -9.49 -1.94
N VAL A 63 6.90 -8.74 -1.06
CA VAL A 63 7.26 -8.72 0.36
C VAL A 63 6.67 -9.96 0.99
N GLN A 64 7.50 -10.94 1.27
CA GLN A 64 7.07 -12.18 1.88
C GLN A 64 7.45 -12.18 3.35
N PRO A 65 6.47 -12.26 4.25
CA PRO A 65 6.81 -12.40 5.66
C PRO A 65 7.44 -13.77 5.90
N GLY A 66 8.64 -13.73 6.35
CA GLY A 66 9.39 -14.88 6.78
C GLY A 66 9.58 -16.01 5.84
#